data_03b448b1c8e1b1e16b5e9a23af890121
#
_entry.id   03b448b1c8e1b1e16b5e9a23af890121
#
_cell.length_a   1.000
_cell.length_b   1.000
_cell.length_c   1.000
_cell.angle_alpha   90.00
_cell.angle_beta   90.00
_cell.angle_gamma   90.00
#
_symmetry.space_group_name_H-M   'P 1'
#
loop_
_entity.id
_entity.type
_entity.pdbx_description
1 polymer ?
#
loop_
_entity_poly.entity_id
_entity_poly.type
_entity_poly.pdbx_seq_one_letter_code
_entity_poly.pdbx_strand_id
1 'polypeptide(L)'
;MTMRTVEKTLSTYIPSIPHLSIEDAQGLQIYRVHDLVKTYVFQSYEELVKFKQRLTEEQYTILNFIGVHTSVRFNHLLYLFKNKFSRKKIIIALQGLLYYRLIEKWQVEILDIEICEETYTLSDNGYKLLKYWQGNMFFFAPERLDNHGKYVHMRYWHDIDLLCHLRYTPSFLGHIMHPSISKGVFTPPLSFIINSGEDRKINFVVYSTLLSDKKDRLKRIIARWKTFVESGKDVIVQGFGNNPTILIIYVSTEKQAKQINNELLLDLIPGKVLLCIGEALHSEGLQHAFYQPLAEGEIKQLNTTLFITN
;
A
#
# COMPACT_ATOMS: atom_id res chain seq x y z
N MET A 1 -11.81 38.93 -4.93
CA MET A 1 -10.75 38.56 -4.03
C MET A 1 -11.10 37.14 -3.53
N THR A 2 -10.72 36.24 -4.20
CA THR A 2 -9.66 35.26 -4.31
C THR A 2 -10.08 33.88 -3.79
N MET A 3 -10.78 33.12 -4.67
CA MET A 3 -11.00 31.66 -4.50
C MET A 3 -9.75 30.81 -4.82
N ARG A 4 -8.59 31.42 -5.08
CA ARG A 4 -7.38 30.71 -5.54
C ARG A 4 -6.43 30.23 -4.44
N THR A 5 -6.68 30.53 -3.17
CA THR A 5 -5.70 30.27 -2.09
C THR A 5 -6.02 29.00 -1.29
N VAL A 6 -7.19 28.38 -1.46
CA VAL A 6 -7.60 27.18 -0.71
C VAL A 6 -7.17 25.88 -1.41
N GLU A 7 -6.97 25.89 -2.72
CA GLU A 7 -6.61 24.67 -3.47
C GLU A 7 -5.14 24.23 -3.34
N LYS A 8 -4.24 25.14 -2.96
CA LYS A 8 -2.80 24.81 -2.87
C LYS A 8 -2.39 24.02 -1.62
N THR A 9 -3.23 23.97 -0.58
CA THR A 9 -2.90 23.31 0.70
C THR A 9 -3.44 21.87 0.83
N LEU A 10 -4.15 21.36 -0.17
CA LEU A 10 -4.78 20.04 -0.11
C LEU A 10 -4.09 18.96 -0.97
N SER A 11 -2.95 19.26 -1.57
CA SER A 11 -2.32 18.34 -2.54
C SER A 11 -1.40 17.27 -1.93
N THR A 12 -0.94 17.46 -0.70
CA THR A 12 -0.04 16.48 -0.04
C THR A 12 -0.78 15.66 0.99
N TYR A 13 -0.64 14.34 0.90
CA TYR A 13 -1.06 13.44 1.96
C TYR A 13 -0.13 13.58 3.15
N ILE A 14 -0.70 13.88 4.31
CA ILE A 14 0.05 13.92 5.57
C ILE A 14 -0.51 12.75 6.42
N PRO A 15 0.28 11.70 6.66
CA PRO A 15 -0.16 10.62 7.53
C PRO A 15 -0.30 11.13 8.95
N SER A 16 -1.31 10.66 9.68
CA SER A 16 -1.51 10.99 11.11
C SER A 16 -0.43 10.36 11.97
N ILE A 17 0.09 9.20 11.55
CA ILE A 17 1.17 8.51 12.22
C ILE A 17 2.47 8.84 11.49
N PRO A 18 3.46 9.48 12.14
CA PRO A 18 4.76 9.74 11.56
C PRO A 18 5.44 8.44 11.13
N HIS A 19 5.94 8.40 9.90
CA HIS A 19 6.50 7.19 9.30
C HIS A 19 7.66 6.59 10.12
N LEU A 20 8.60 7.42 10.54
CA LEU A 20 9.77 7.00 11.33
C LEU A 20 9.40 6.42 12.69
N SER A 21 8.46 7.05 13.39
CA SER A 21 8.10 6.64 14.74
C SER A 21 7.33 5.32 14.78
N ILE A 22 6.70 4.92 13.68
CA ILE A 22 5.91 3.68 13.63
C ILE A 22 6.81 2.44 13.75
N GLU A 23 7.98 2.44 13.11
CA GLU A 23 8.89 1.28 13.10
C GLU A 23 9.78 1.23 14.34
N ASP A 24 10.18 2.39 14.84
CA ASP A 24 11.08 2.54 15.98
C ASP A 24 10.34 2.60 17.32
N ALA A 25 9.03 2.81 17.32
CA ALA A 25 8.24 2.94 18.53
C ALA A 25 8.21 1.65 19.35
N GLN A 26 8.79 1.66 20.52
CA GLN A 26 8.76 0.54 21.45
C GLN A 26 7.33 0.25 21.94
N GLY A 27 6.54 1.28 22.11
CA GLY A 27 5.15 1.22 22.56
C GLY A 27 4.12 0.91 21.49
N LEU A 28 4.52 0.55 20.25
CA LEU A 28 3.57 0.22 19.19
C LEU A 28 2.78 -1.04 19.49
N GLN A 29 1.48 -0.90 19.65
CA GLN A 29 0.52 -1.97 19.81
C GLN A 29 -0.55 -1.91 18.72
N ILE A 30 -0.93 -3.07 18.21
CA ILE A 30 -2.04 -3.22 17.26
C ILE A 30 -2.89 -4.39 17.77
N TYR A 31 -4.12 -4.11 18.12
CA TYR A 31 -5.03 -5.12 18.64
C TYR A 31 -6.42 -4.98 18.05
N ARG A 32 -7.09 -6.11 17.89
CA ARG A 32 -8.46 -6.17 17.40
C ARG A 32 -9.42 -5.61 18.45
N VAL A 33 -10.29 -4.70 18.04
CA VAL A 33 -11.34 -4.15 18.90
C VAL A 33 -12.58 -5.03 18.74
N HIS A 34 -12.98 -5.65 19.85
CA HIS A 34 -14.25 -6.37 19.94
C HIS A 34 -15.30 -5.40 20.46
N ASP A 35 -16.01 -4.73 19.55
CA ASP A 35 -17.13 -3.88 19.96
C ASP A 35 -18.23 -4.75 20.59
N LEU A 36 -18.66 -4.38 21.79
CA LEU A 36 -19.80 -5.02 22.51
C LEU A 36 -21.16 -4.74 21.85
N VAL A 37 -21.17 -4.10 20.69
CA VAL A 37 -22.36 -3.71 19.96
C VAL A 37 -23.03 -4.96 19.35
N LYS A 38 -24.37 -5.01 19.42
CA LYS A 38 -25.13 -6.02 18.69
C LYS A 38 -24.74 -6.01 17.22
N THR A 39 -24.26 -7.14 16.73
CA THR A 39 -23.85 -7.32 15.33
C THR A 39 -24.86 -8.23 14.64
N TYR A 40 -25.00 -8.04 13.34
CA TYR A 40 -25.81 -8.92 12.50
C TYR A 40 -25.13 -10.29 12.36
N VAL A 41 -25.92 -11.37 12.44
CA VAL A 41 -25.40 -12.73 12.25
C VAL A 41 -26.10 -13.33 11.03
N PHE A 42 -25.33 -13.63 9.99
CA PHE A 42 -25.85 -14.35 8.83
C PHE A 42 -26.21 -15.78 9.23
N GLN A 43 -27.43 -16.18 8.88
CA GLN A 43 -27.95 -17.53 9.22
C GLN A 43 -27.40 -18.61 8.27
N SER A 44 -26.97 -18.19 7.06
CA SER A 44 -26.41 -19.12 6.08
C SER A 44 -25.42 -18.43 5.14
N TYR A 45 -24.59 -19.21 4.47
CA TYR A 45 -23.72 -18.73 3.42
C TYR A 45 -24.50 -18.14 2.24
N GLU A 46 -25.66 -18.71 1.92
CA GLU A 46 -26.53 -18.21 0.85
C GLU A 46 -27.05 -16.80 1.16
N GLU A 47 -27.45 -16.54 2.40
CA GLU A 47 -27.81 -15.19 2.84
C GLU A 47 -26.67 -14.22 2.69
N LEU A 48 -25.46 -14.62 3.11
CA LEU A 48 -24.27 -13.80 2.99
C LEU A 48 -23.99 -13.41 1.53
N VAL A 49 -24.02 -14.36 0.59
CA VAL A 49 -23.70 -14.05 -0.81
C VAL A 49 -24.77 -13.20 -1.49
N LYS A 50 -26.04 -13.33 -1.10
CA LYS A 50 -27.13 -12.46 -1.59
C LYS A 50 -27.07 -11.05 -1.02
N PHE A 51 -26.29 -10.83 0.02
CA PHE A 51 -26.23 -9.56 0.75
C PHE A 51 -25.66 -8.40 -0.09
N LYS A 52 -24.96 -8.67 -1.20
CA LYS A 52 -24.46 -7.64 -2.13
C LYS A 52 -25.52 -6.60 -2.49
N GLN A 53 -26.74 -7.03 -2.73
CA GLN A 53 -27.84 -6.16 -3.14
C GLN A 53 -28.30 -5.19 -2.05
N ARG A 54 -27.88 -5.42 -0.80
CA ARG A 54 -28.22 -4.58 0.36
C ARG A 54 -27.13 -3.59 0.72
N LEU A 55 -25.92 -3.72 0.14
CA LEU A 55 -24.85 -2.78 0.38
C LEU A 55 -25.08 -1.49 -0.40
N THR A 56 -24.84 -0.35 0.27
CA THR A 56 -24.78 0.94 -0.42
C THR A 56 -23.53 1.00 -1.31
N GLU A 57 -23.47 1.96 -2.23
CA GLU A 57 -22.29 2.19 -3.07
C GLU A 57 -21.05 2.45 -2.23
N GLU A 58 -21.18 3.27 -1.17
CA GLU A 58 -20.10 3.58 -0.24
C GLU A 58 -19.59 2.33 0.46
N GLN A 59 -20.50 1.51 1.00
CA GLN A 59 -20.15 0.27 1.67
C GLN A 59 -19.44 -0.71 0.73
N TYR A 60 -19.96 -0.92 -0.46
CA TYR A 60 -19.35 -1.82 -1.43
C TYR A 60 -17.96 -1.34 -1.87
N THR A 61 -17.84 -0.03 -2.15
CA THR A 61 -16.56 0.57 -2.57
C THR A 61 -15.50 0.45 -1.48
N ILE A 62 -15.85 0.76 -0.22
CA ILE A 62 -14.93 0.69 0.92
C ILE A 62 -14.56 -0.76 1.25
N LEU A 63 -15.55 -1.69 1.26
CA LEU A 63 -15.31 -3.11 1.49
C LEU A 63 -14.32 -3.68 0.46
N ASN A 64 -14.56 -3.38 -0.82
CA ASN A 64 -13.68 -3.83 -1.90
C ASN A 64 -12.27 -3.24 -1.76
N PHE A 65 -12.17 -1.96 -1.43
CA PHE A 65 -10.89 -1.30 -1.21
C PHE A 65 -10.11 -1.94 -0.06
N ILE A 66 -10.75 -2.16 1.10
CA ILE A 66 -10.14 -2.85 2.24
C ILE A 66 -9.70 -4.27 1.85
N GLY A 67 -10.53 -5.00 1.10
CA GLY A 67 -10.21 -6.34 0.64
C GLY A 67 -8.97 -6.40 -0.24
N VAL A 68 -8.87 -5.51 -1.19
CA VAL A 68 -7.73 -5.43 -2.12
C VAL A 68 -6.44 -4.97 -1.42
N HIS A 69 -6.55 -4.02 -0.48
CA HIS A 69 -5.39 -3.41 0.19
C HIS A 69 -5.05 -4.01 1.55
N THR A 70 -5.79 -5.03 1.97
CA THR A 70 -5.57 -5.87 3.16
C THR A 70 -5.73 -5.15 4.49
N SER A 71 -4.96 -4.10 4.77
CA SER A 71 -5.01 -3.31 6.01
C SER A 71 -4.99 -1.83 5.69
N VAL A 72 -6.07 -1.13 6.05
CA VAL A 72 -6.30 0.26 5.61
C VAL A 72 -6.60 1.15 6.82
N ARG A 73 -5.79 2.17 7.06
CA ARG A 73 -6.02 3.17 8.11
C ARG A 73 -7.22 4.06 7.74
N PHE A 74 -7.88 4.59 8.75
CA PHE A 74 -8.99 5.52 8.56
C PHE A 74 -8.59 6.72 7.70
N ASN A 75 -7.40 7.28 7.94
CA ASN A 75 -6.90 8.41 7.17
C ASN A 75 -6.62 8.09 5.70
N HIS A 76 -6.21 6.86 5.37
CA HIS A 76 -6.12 6.42 3.97
C HIS A 76 -7.47 6.53 3.26
N LEU A 77 -8.55 6.06 3.92
CA LEU A 77 -9.90 6.14 3.35
C LEU A 77 -10.35 7.58 3.16
N LEU A 78 -10.12 8.42 4.16
CA LEU A 78 -10.46 9.85 4.06
C LEU A 78 -9.74 10.52 2.91
N TYR A 79 -8.45 10.27 2.75
CA TYR A 79 -7.65 10.90 1.72
C TYR A 79 -7.98 10.39 0.31
N LEU A 80 -8.04 9.07 0.12
CA LEU A 80 -8.24 8.45 -1.18
C LEU A 80 -9.66 8.63 -1.73
N PHE A 81 -10.64 8.78 -0.83
CA PHE A 81 -12.04 8.96 -1.22
C PHE A 81 -12.54 10.41 -1.07
N LYS A 82 -11.69 11.37 -0.72
CA LYS A 82 -12.08 12.78 -0.47
C LYS A 82 -12.91 13.42 -1.60
N ASN A 83 -12.65 13.03 -2.84
CA ASN A 83 -13.36 13.56 -4.03
C ASN A 83 -14.63 12.75 -4.37
N LYS A 84 -14.85 11.60 -3.72
CA LYS A 84 -16.00 10.73 -4.00
C LYS A 84 -17.01 10.71 -2.86
N PHE A 85 -16.53 10.68 -1.62
CA PHE A 85 -17.38 10.55 -0.44
C PHE A 85 -17.01 11.56 0.64
N SER A 86 -18.02 12.13 1.31
CA SER A 86 -17.77 12.95 2.49
C SER A 86 -17.29 12.09 3.67
N ARG A 87 -16.57 12.70 4.62
CA ARG A 87 -16.14 12.02 5.87
C ARG A 87 -17.30 11.32 6.58
N LYS A 88 -18.48 11.97 6.65
CA LYS A 88 -19.68 11.39 7.28
C LYS A 88 -20.14 10.12 6.57
N LYS A 89 -20.14 10.09 5.24
CA LYS A 89 -20.50 8.91 4.45
C LYS A 89 -19.53 7.76 4.67
N ILE A 90 -18.22 8.04 4.75
CA ILE A 90 -17.20 7.02 5.04
C ILE A 90 -17.44 6.42 6.43
N ILE A 91 -17.67 7.24 7.45
CA ILE A 91 -17.95 6.77 8.82
C ILE A 91 -19.20 5.88 8.86
N ILE A 92 -20.31 6.33 8.25
CA ILE A 92 -21.56 5.54 8.20
C ILE A 92 -21.34 4.21 7.47
N ALA A 93 -20.60 4.22 6.37
CA ALA A 93 -20.30 3.00 5.63
C ALA A 93 -19.47 2.01 6.47
N LEU A 94 -18.42 2.48 7.16
CA LEU A 94 -17.61 1.66 8.05
C LEU A 94 -18.44 1.08 9.21
N GLN A 95 -19.29 1.89 9.85
CA GLN A 95 -20.18 1.43 10.91
C GLN A 95 -21.13 0.33 10.40
N GLY A 96 -21.71 0.49 9.21
CA GLY A 96 -22.54 -0.53 8.59
C GLY A 96 -21.77 -1.82 8.29
N LEU A 97 -20.55 -1.72 7.74
CA LEU A 97 -19.71 -2.87 7.46
C LEU A 97 -19.29 -3.63 8.73
N LEU A 98 -19.00 -2.91 9.81
CA LEU A 98 -18.74 -3.49 11.14
C LEU A 98 -19.98 -4.17 11.71
N TYR A 99 -21.16 -3.53 11.64
CA TYR A 99 -22.42 -4.11 12.08
C TYR A 99 -22.72 -5.45 11.39
N TYR A 100 -22.48 -5.55 10.08
CA TYR A 100 -22.64 -6.79 9.33
C TYR A 100 -21.44 -7.73 9.42
N ARG A 101 -20.46 -7.44 10.26
CA ARG A 101 -19.23 -8.23 10.40
C ARG A 101 -18.58 -8.55 9.06
N LEU A 102 -18.51 -7.59 8.15
CA LEU A 102 -17.80 -7.72 6.88
C LEU A 102 -16.36 -7.22 6.96
N ILE A 103 -16.09 -6.33 7.92
CA ILE A 103 -14.75 -5.86 8.25
C ILE A 103 -14.50 -5.98 9.75
N GLU A 104 -13.24 -5.92 10.12
CA GLU A 104 -12.76 -5.85 11.50
C GLU A 104 -12.06 -4.52 11.71
N LYS A 105 -12.21 -3.98 12.92
CA LYS A 105 -11.53 -2.80 13.38
C LYS A 105 -10.37 -3.19 14.30
N TRP A 106 -9.23 -2.57 14.06
CA TRP A 106 -8.06 -2.68 14.90
C TRP A 106 -7.71 -1.30 15.43
N GLN A 107 -7.32 -1.26 16.70
CA GLN A 107 -6.79 -0.07 17.33
C GLN A 107 -5.28 -0.09 17.21
N VAL A 108 -4.71 1.04 16.79
CA VAL A 108 -3.27 1.28 16.74
C VAL A 108 -2.94 2.28 17.82
N GLU A 109 -2.11 1.89 18.75
CA GLU A 109 -1.63 2.75 19.83
C GLU A 109 -0.12 2.83 19.79
N ILE A 110 0.40 4.03 19.92
CA ILE A 110 1.83 4.31 20.06
C ILE A 110 1.97 5.13 21.33
N LEU A 111 2.30 4.44 22.43
CA LEU A 111 2.32 5.03 23.76
C LEU A 111 3.33 6.16 23.88
N ASP A 112 4.49 6.03 23.21
CA ASP A 112 5.59 7.00 23.29
C ASP A 112 5.21 8.39 22.73
N ILE A 113 4.19 8.46 21.86
CA ILE A 113 3.78 9.70 21.18
C ILE A 113 2.27 9.96 21.30
N GLU A 114 1.58 9.25 22.20
CA GLU A 114 0.14 9.39 22.47
C GLU A 114 -0.75 9.35 21.21
N ILE A 115 -0.35 8.55 20.22
CA ILE A 115 -1.15 8.37 19.00
C ILE A 115 -2.08 7.18 19.15
N CYS A 116 -3.34 7.43 18.80
CA CYS A 116 -4.38 6.42 18.74
C CYS A 116 -5.10 6.53 17.38
N GLU A 117 -5.03 5.50 16.57
CA GLU A 117 -5.63 5.48 15.23
C GLU A 117 -6.34 4.15 14.96
N GLU A 118 -7.27 4.17 14.02
CA GLU A 118 -8.01 2.97 13.60
C GLU A 118 -7.51 2.45 12.26
N THR A 119 -7.41 1.13 12.16
CA THR A 119 -7.19 0.44 10.89
C THR A 119 -8.23 -0.67 10.70
N TYR A 120 -8.52 -0.97 9.44
CA TYR A 120 -9.58 -1.89 9.05
C TYR A 120 -9.05 -2.99 8.15
N THR A 121 -9.54 -4.20 8.36
CA THR A 121 -9.24 -5.39 7.56
C THR A 121 -10.53 -6.12 7.21
N LEU A 122 -10.47 -7.08 6.29
CA LEU A 122 -11.61 -7.98 6.10
C LEU A 122 -11.81 -8.86 7.34
N SER A 123 -13.05 -9.10 7.66
CA SER A 123 -13.44 -10.23 8.49
C SER A 123 -13.57 -11.51 7.66
N ASP A 124 -13.82 -12.65 8.30
CA ASP A 124 -14.10 -13.91 7.62
C ASP A 124 -15.33 -13.81 6.69
N ASN A 125 -16.39 -13.16 7.11
CA ASN A 125 -17.57 -12.93 6.26
C ASN A 125 -17.25 -12.04 5.05
N GLY A 126 -16.53 -10.94 5.26
CA GLY A 126 -16.12 -10.05 4.17
C GLY A 126 -15.23 -10.76 3.16
N TYR A 127 -14.28 -11.55 3.63
CA TYR A 127 -13.41 -12.36 2.80
C TYR A 127 -14.20 -13.37 1.95
N LYS A 128 -15.09 -14.16 2.56
CA LYS A 128 -15.96 -15.13 1.86
C LYS A 128 -16.84 -14.46 0.81
N LEU A 129 -17.40 -13.29 1.17
CA LEU A 129 -18.25 -12.52 0.29
C LEU A 129 -17.51 -12.01 -0.95
N LEU A 130 -16.35 -11.35 -0.76
CA LEU A 130 -15.54 -10.87 -1.87
C LEU A 130 -14.96 -11.99 -2.72
N LYS A 131 -14.54 -13.10 -2.12
CA LYS A 131 -14.09 -14.29 -2.85
C LYS A 131 -15.19 -14.87 -3.72
N TYR A 132 -16.41 -14.91 -3.25
CA TYR A 132 -17.54 -15.36 -4.06
C TYR A 132 -17.82 -14.45 -5.25
N TRP A 133 -17.75 -13.12 -5.05
CA TRP A 133 -18.06 -12.17 -6.12
C TRP A 133 -16.91 -11.95 -7.12
N GLN A 134 -15.67 -12.08 -6.68
CA GLN A 134 -14.48 -11.74 -7.43
C GLN A 134 -13.44 -12.88 -7.45
N GLY A 135 -13.90 -14.10 -7.60
CA GLY A 135 -13.17 -15.36 -7.44
C GLY A 135 -11.69 -15.39 -7.78
N ASN A 136 -11.27 -14.70 -8.86
CA ASN A 136 -9.88 -14.71 -9.33
C ASN A 136 -9.01 -13.62 -8.67
N MET A 137 -9.58 -12.71 -7.87
CA MET A 137 -8.79 -11.69 -7.18
C MET A 137 -8.13 -12.26 -5.93
N PHE A 138 -6.93 -11.78 -5.65
CA PHE A 138 -6.27 -12.08 -4.40
C PHE A 138 -6.88 -11.24 -3.28
N PHE A 139 -7.26 -11.89 -2.18
CA PHE A 139 -7.59 -11.28 -0.91
C PHE A 139 -6.80 -11.98 0.19
N PHE A 140 -6.30 -11.21 1.12
CA PHE A 140 -5.57 -11.77 2.26
C PHE A 140 -6.56 -12.43 3.23
N ALA A 141 -6.30 -13.68 3.61
CA ALA A 141 -7.17 -14.42 4.52
C ALA A 141 -7.05 -13.86 5.96
N PRO A 142 -8.17 -13.54 6.64
CA PRO A 142 -8.14 -12.93 7.98
C PRO A 142 -7.34 -13.73 9.01
N GLU A 143 -7.43 -15.06 9.01
CA GLU A 143 -6.68 -15.93 9.93
C GLU A 143 -5.16 -15.74 9.83
N ARG A 144 -4.65 -15.35 8.67
CA ARG A 144 -3.22 -15.07 8.48
C ARG A 144 -2.80 -13.75 9.10
N LEU A 145 -3.70 -12.78 9.23
CA LEU A 145 -3.39 -11.50 9.90
C LEU A 145 -3.10 -11.71 11.38
N ASP A 146 -3.89 -12.53 12.04
CA ASP A 146 -3.69 -12.87 13.46
C ASP A 146 -2.32 -13.53 13.71
N ASN A 147 -1.87 -14.36 12.76
CA ASN A 147 -0.61 -15.10 12.89
C ASN A 147 0.64 -14.25 12.54
N HIS A 148 0.50 -13.19 11.75
CA HIS A 148 1.64 -12.38 11.29
C HIS A 148 1.86 -11.10 12.10
N GLY A 149 0.91 -10.73 12.97
CA GLY A 149 1.02 -9.61 13.88
C GLY A 149 1.14 -8.24 13.20
N LYS A 150 1.60 -7.24 13.96
CA LYS A 150 1.67 -5.82 13.56
C LYS A 150 2.43 -5.56 12.25
N TYR A 151 3.43 -6.36 11.94
CA TYR A 151 4.30 -6.12 10.77
C TYR A 151 3.58 -6.28 9.43
N VAL A 152 2.53 -7.09 9.35
CA VAL A 152 1.72 -7.19 8.13
C VAL A 152 0.96 -5.88 7.89
N HIS A 153 0.32 -5.34 8.93
CA HIS A 153 -0.38 -4.08 8.83
C HIS A 153 0.54 -2.96 8.35
N MET A 154 1.72 -2.82 8.95
CA MET A 154 2.71 -1.79 8.62
C MET A 154 3.15 -1.83 7.15
N ARG A 155 3.42 -3.03 6.59
CA ARG A 155 3.80 -3.16 5.18
C ARG A 155 2.73 -2.64 4.24
N TYR A 156 1.47 -3.01 4.49
CA TYR A 156 0.36 -2.52 3.66
C TYR A 156 0.13 -1.03 3.83
N TRP A 157 0.38 -0.46 5.02
CA TRP A 157 0.31 0.98 5.20
C TRP A 157 1.37 1.71 4.38
N HIS A 158 2.61 1.22 4.31
CA HIS A 158 3.66 1.78 3.46
C HIS A 158 3.26 1.76 1.97
N ASP A 159 2.70 0.65 1.50
CA ASP A 159 2.23 0.54 0.12
C ASP A 159 1.10 1.54 -0.16
N ILE A 160 0.16 1.72 0.78
CA ILE A 160 -0.96 2.65 0.63
C ILE A 160 -0.50 4.09 0.80
N ASP A 161 0.45 4.38 1.69
CA ASP A 161 1.04 5.72 1.82
C ASP A 161 1.67 6.16 0.49
N LEU A 162 2.44 5.29 -0.16
CA LEU A 162 2.97 5.56 -1.50
C LEU A 162 1.83 5.81 -2.51
N LEU A 163 0.77 5.02 -2.49
CA LEU A 163 -0.40 5.23 -3.34
C LEU A 163 -1.12 6.55 -3.06
N CYS A 164 -1.18 6.99 -1.81
CA CYS A 164 -1.75 8.30 -1.45
C CYS A 164 -0.98 9.44 -2.11
N HIS A 165 0.34 9.37 -2.16
CA HIS A 165 1.17 10.35 -2.84
C HIS A 165 1.04 10.27 -4.38
N LEU A 166 0.91 9.07 -4.95
CA LEU A 166 0.79 8.84 -6.39
C LEU A 166 -0.58 9.24 -6.94
N ARG A 167 -1.66 9.00 -6.19
CA ARG A 167 -3.05 9.02 -6.68
C ARG A 167 -3.46 10.28 -7.42
N TYR A 168 -2.92 11.42 -7.02
CA TYR A 168 -3.26 12.72 -7.56
C TYR A 168 -2.17 13.33 -8.45
N THR A 169 -1.14 12.54 -8.81
CA THR A 169 -0.16 12.97 -9.81
C THR A 169 -0.72 12.78 -11.22
N PRO A 170 -0.54 13.75 -12.14
CA PRO A 170 -1.08 13.66 -13.49
C PRO A 170 -0.55 12.46 -14.29
N SER A 171 0.66 12.04 -14.01
CA SER A 171 1.30 10.90 -14.69
C SER A 171 0.80 9.53 -14.20
N PHE A 172 0.10 9.44 -13.06
CA PHE A 172 -0.34 8.17 -12.50
C PHE A 172 -1.53 7.60 -13.27
N LEU A 173 -1.39 6.42 -13.85
CA LEU A 173 -2.42 5.75 -14.64
C LEU A 173 -3.20 4.70 -13.84
N GLY A 174 -2.57 4.06 -12.85
CA GLY A 174 -3.23 3.05 -12.04
C GLY A 174 -2.27 2.17 -11.25
N HIS A 175 -2.86 1.28 -10.45
CA HIS A 175 -2.11 0.32 -9.64
C HIS A 175 -2.82 -1.03 -9.57
N ILE A 176 -2.06 -2.06 -9.23
CA ILE A 176 -2.55 -3.40 -8.94
C ILE A 176 -1.87 -3.88 -7.66
N MET A 177 -2.69 -4.30 -6.68
CA MET A 177 -2.19 -5.00 -5.50
C MET A 177 -2.01 -6.48 -5.84
N HIS A 178 -0.93 -7.07 -5.35
CA HIS A 178 -0.56 -8.47 -5.58
C HIS A 178 -0.59 -8.90 -7.06
N PRO A 179 0.02 -8.12 -7.97
CA PRO A 179 0.03 -8.48 -9.38
C PRO A 179 0.79 -9.78 -9.63
N SER A 180 0.35 -10.54 -10.62
CA SER A 180 1.14 -11.62 -11.18
C SER A 180 2.15 -11.04 -12.18
N ILE A 181 3.44 -11.30 -11.96
CA ILE A 181 4.50 -10.85 -12.85
C ILE A 181 5.12 -12.07 -13.54
N SER A 182 5.29 -11.96 -14.86
CA SER A 182 5.91 -13.00 -15.69
C SER A 182 5.34 -14.39 -15.39
N LYS A 183 4.00 -14.52 -15.48
CA LYS A 183 3.23 -15.74 -15.22
C LYS A 183 3.40 -16.31 -13.80
N GLY A 184 3.45 -15.43 -12.80
CA GLY A 184 3.52 -15.83 -11.38
C GLY A 184 4.94 -16.10 -10.87
N VAL A 185 5.96 -15.76 -11.64
CA VAL A 185 7.36 -15.81 -11.14
C VAL A 185 7.52 -14.89 -9.94
N PHE A 186 6.89 -13.70 -9.98
CA PHE A 186 6.86 -12.76 -8.86
C PHE A 186 5.43 -12.37 -8.51
N THR A 187 5.19 -12.13 -7.22
CA THR A 187 3.94 -11.60 -6.67
C THR A 187 4.28 -10.53 -5.65
N PRO A 188 4.66 -9.32 -6.11
CA PRO A 188 4.93 -8.21 -5.21
C PRO A 188 3.63 -7.72 -4.55
N PRO A 189 3.70 -7.03 -3.42
CA PRO A 189 2.51 -6.47 -2.79
C PRO A 189 1.86 -5.39 -3.64
N LEU A 190 2.64 -4.60 -4.38
CA LEU A 190 2.15 -3.47 -5.18
C LEU A 190 2.88 -3.38 -6.52
N SER A 191 2.15 -3.06 -7.57
CA SER A 191 2.67 -2.48 -8.81
C SER A 191 1.84 -1.28 -9.22
N PHE A 192 2.46 -0.30 -9.85
CA PHE A 192 1.77 0.84 -10.45
C PHE A 192 2.37 1.21 -11.81
N ILE A 193 1.62 1.96 -12.59
CA ILE A 193 2.00 2.39 -13.93
C ILE A 193 1.86 3.91 -14.04
N ILE A 194 2.84 4.52 -14.67
CA ILE A 194 2.83 5.95 -14.98
C ILE A 194 2.99 6.21 -16.48
N ASN A 195 2.51 7.37 -16.90
CA ASN A 195 2.85 7.95 -18.20
C ASN A 195 4.10 8.83 -18.04
N SER A 196 5.17 8.51 -18.74
CA SER A 196 6.43 9.27 -18.70
C SER A 196 6.56 10.32 -19.80
N GLY A 197 5.46 10.63 -20.49
CA GLY A 197 5.41 11.54 -21.64
C GLY A 197 5.43 10.80 -22.97
N GLU A 198 4.95 11.46 -24.04
CA GLU A 198 4.93 10.93 -25.41
C GLU A 198 4.39 9.49 -25.52
N ASP A 199 3.29 9.20 -24.80
CA ASP A 199 2.66 7.87 -24.71
C ASP A 199 3.55 6.74 -24.17
N ARG A 200 4.70 7.07 -23.60
CA ARG A 200 5.59 6.08 -22.96
C ARG A 200 5.09 5.76 -21.57
N LYS A 201 4.86 4.48 -21.34
CA LYS A 201 4.43 3.96 -20.05
C LYS A 201 5.59 3.23 -19.36
N ILE A 202 5.66 3.38 -18.05
CA ILE A 202 6.65 2.69 -17.21
C ILE A 202 5.90 1.97 -16.09
N ASN A 203 6.19 0.67 -15.95
CA ASN A 203 5.71 -0.14 -14.86
C ASN A 203 6.67 -0.05 -13.68
N PHE A 204 6.12 0.01 -12.47
CA PHE A 204 6.87 -0.06 -11.22
C PHE A 204 6.41 -1.26 -10.42
N VAL A 205 7.35 -1.97 -9.87
CA VAL A 205 7.15 -3.13 -8.98
C VAL A 205 7.72 -2.77 -7.62
N VAL A 206 6.90 -2.80 -6.58
CA VAL A 206 7.27 -2.32 -5.25
C VAL A 206 7.37 -3.48 -4.26
N TYR A 207 8.45 -3.50 -3.51
CA TYR A 207 8.63 -4.35 -2.34
C TYR A 207 8.94 -3.49 -1.13
N SER A 208 8.00 -3.40 -0.21
CA SER A 208 8.19 -2.71 1.06
C SER A 208 8.95 -3.58 2.05
N THR A 209 9.94 -3.00 2.72
CA THR A 209 10.73 -3.65 3.76
C THR A 209 10.67 -2.83 5.05
N LEU A 210 10.60 -3.51 6.18
CA LEU A 210 10.58 -2.92 7.52
C LEU A 210 11.96 -3.01 8.16
N LEU A 211 12.25 -2.15 9.12
CA LEU A 211 13.48 -2.20 9.93
C LEU A 211 13.64 -3.56 10.63
N SER A 212 12.53 -4.15 11.06
CA SER A 212 12.47 -5.44 11.73
C SER A 212 12.52 -6.66 10.81
N ASP A 213 12.52 -6.44 9.48
CA ASP A 213 12.51 -7.56 8.53
C ASP A 213 13.80 -8.36 8.59
N LYS A 214 13.65 -9.69 8.52
CA LYS A 214 14.81 -10.56 8.31
C LYS A 214 15.39 -10.28 6.92
N LYS A 215 16.67 -9.95 6.87
CA LYS A 215 17.41 -9.64 5.64
C LYS A 215 17.27 -10.71 4.55
N ASP A 216 17.15 -11.98 4.95
CA ASP A 216 17.02 -13.11 4.02
C ASP A 216 15.78 -13.03 3.10
N ARG A 217 14.70 -12.36 3.55
CA ARG A 217 13.51 -12.22 2.70
C ARG A 217 13.83 -11.35 1.48
N LEU A 218 14.36 -10.16 1.71
CA LEU A 218 14.70 -9.22 0.64
C LEU A 218 15.82 -9.78 -0.23
N LYS A 219 16.86 -10.38 0.37
CA LYS A 219 17.95 -11.02 -0.34
C LYS A 219 17.46 -12.07 -1.34
N ARG A 220 16.51 -12.92 -0.96
CA ARG A 220 15.90 -13.91 -1.87
C ARG A 220 15.12 -13.27 -3.01
N ILE A 221 14.38 -12.20 -2.74
CA ILE A 221 13.63 -11.46 -3.76
C ILE A 221 14.59 -10.87 -4.77
N ILE A 222 15.64 -10.17 -4.31
CA ILE A 222 16.63 -9.51 -5.14
C ILE A 222 17.44 -10.52 -5.98
N ALA A 223 17.90 -11.60 -5.36
CA ALA A 223 18.63 -12.66 -6.07
C ALA A 223 17.77 -13.25 -7.22
N ARG A 224 16.50 -13.53 -6.94
CA ARG A 224 15.56 -14.05 -7.94
C ARG A 224 15.28 -13.02 -9.06
N TRP A 225 15.15 -11.74 -8.70
CA TRP A 225 14.99 -10.67 -9.67
C TRP A 225 16.19 -10.55 -10.58
N LYS A 226 17.41 -10.52 -10.01
CA LYS A 226 18.68 -10.47 -10.74
C LYS A 226 18.76 -11.61 -11.74
N THR A 227 18.61 -12.86 -11.29
CA THR A 227 18.65 -14.06 -12.16
C THR A 227 17.62 -13.98 -13.29
N PHE A 228 16.43 -13.47 -13.01
CA PHE A 228 15.37 -13.35 -14.01
C PHE A 228 15.74 -12.34 -15.10
N VAL A 229 16.20 -11.15 -14.71
CA VAL A 229 16.61 -10.09 -15.65
C VAL A 229 17.85 -10.50 -16.44
N GLU A 230 18.85 -11.14 -15.80
CA GLU A 230 20.05 -11.67 -16.46
C GLU A 230 19.72 -12.75 -17.50
N SER A 231 18.60 -13.45 -17.34
CA SER A 231 18.16 -14.44 -18.36
C SER A 231 17.60 -13.81 -19.63
N GLY A 232 17.58 -12.48 -19.74
CA GLY A 232 17.06 -11.73 -20.90
C GLY A 232 15.55 -11.81 -21.08
N LYS A 233 14.80 -12.23 -20.05
CA LYS A 233 13.34 -12.31 -20.09
C LYS A 233 12.71 -10.98 -19.73
N ASP A 234 11.65 -10.63 -20.45
CA ASP A 234 10.86 -9.44 -20.16
C ASP A 234 10.10 -9.56 -18.82
N VAL A 235 10.15 -8.50 -18.03
CA VAL A 235 9.37 -8.37 -16.81
C VAL A 235 7.98 -7.87 -17.18
N ILE A 236 7.03 -8.78 -17.35
CA ILE A 236 5.65 -8.46 -17.76
C ILE A 236 4.75 -8.39 -16.53
N VAL A 237 4.18 -7.22 -16.27
CA VAL A 237 3.17 -7.03 -15.22
C VAL A 237 1.80 -7.30 -15.82
N GLN A 238 1.11 -8.33 -15.30
CA GLN A 238 -0.23 -8.68 -15.78
C GLN A 238 -1.20 -7.49 -15.55
N GLY A 239 -1.88 -7.08 -16.60
CA GLY A 239 -2.81 -5.94 -16.60
C GLY A 239 -2.21 -4.61 -17.03
N PHE A 240 -0.87 -4.47 -17.08
CA PHE A 240 -0.22 -3.23 -17.52
C PHE A 240 0.45 -3.33 -18.92
N GLY A 241 0.61 -4.55 -19.42
CA GLY A 241 1.26 -4.77 -20.70
C GLY A 241 2.80 -4.83 -20.61
N ASN A 242 3.45 -4.93 -21.78
CA ASN A 242 4.90 -5.05 -21.90
C ASN A 242 5.54 -3.65 -21.97
N ASN A 243 5.66 -2.99 -20.84
CA ASN A 243 6.36 -1.71 -20.72
C ASN A 243 7.67 -1.91 -19.95
N PRO A 244 8.66 -1.01 -20.10
CA PRO A 244 9.83 -1.00 -19.23
C PRO A 244 9.43 -1.08 -17.77
N THR A 245 10.07 -1.96 -17.00
CA THR A 245 9.73 -2.19 -15.61
C THR A 245 10.88 -1.82 -14.69
N ILE A 246 10.60 -1.06 -13.67
CA ILE A 246 11.53 -0.59 -12.64
C ILE A 246 11.18 -1.26 -11.31
N LEU A 247 12.17 -1.85 -10.66
CA LEU A 247 12.02 -2.37 -9.30
C LEU A 247 12.19 -1.24 -8.29
N ILE A 248 11.24 -1.08 -7.38
CA ILE A 248 11.33 -0.18 -6.23
C ILE A 248 11.46 -1.02 -4.96
N ILE A 249 12.44 -0.69 -4.15
CA ILE A 249 12.53 -1.16 -2.78
C ILE A 249 12.13 0.01 -1.89
N TYR A 250 10.97 -0.10 -1.23
CA TYR A 250 10.52 0.90 -0.28
C TYR A 250 11.15 0.62 1.08
N VAL A 251 11.79 1.63 1.64
CA VAL A 251 12.49 1.59 2.94
C VAL A 251 12.05 2.77 3.80
N SER A 252 12.18 2.67 5.10
CA SER A 252 11.74 3.70 6.03
C SER A 252 12.68 4.92 6.03
N THR A 253 13.99 4.67 6.10
CA THR A 253 15.00 5.72 6.31
C THR A 253 16.13 5.67 5.30
N GLU A 254 16.84 6.80 5.15
CA GLU A 254 18.06 6.86 4.33
C GLU A 254 19.16 5.92 4.84
N LYS A 255 19.31 5.80 6.15
CA LYS A 255 20.26 4.87 6.75
C LYS A 255 19.97 3.42 6.35
N GLN A 256 18.69 3.01 6.40
CA GLN A 256 18.27 1.67 5.96
C GLN A 256 18.52 1.48 4.46
N ALA A 257 18.28 2.51 3.64
CA ALA A 257 18.52 2.48 2.19
C ALA A 257 20.00 2.20 1.89
N LYS A 258 20.94 2.94 2.51
CA LYS A 258 22.38 2.72 2.35
C LYS A 258 22.81 1.34 2.81
N GLN A 259 22.30 0.88 3.95
CA GLN A 259 22.60 -0.44 4.46
C GLN A 259 22.15 -1.55 3.50
N ILE A 260 20.92 -1.47 2.99
CA ILE A 260 20.38 -2.45 2.03
C ILE A 260 21.16 -2.41 0.72
N ASN A 261 21.49 -1.22 0.22
CA ASN A 261 22.31 -1.10 -1.00
C ASN A 261 23.67 -1.77 -0.83
N ASN A 262 24.37 -1.51 0.26
CA ASN A 262 25.68 -2.11 0.56
C ASN A 262 25.61 -3.63 0.71
N GLU A 263 24.58 -4.16 1.37
CA GLU A 263 24.43 -5.59 1.62
C GLU A 263 23.99 -6.39 0.38
N LEU A 264 23.18 -5.81 -0.48
CA LEU A 264 22.57 -6.48 -1.62
C LEU A 264 23.19 -6.08 -2.96
N LEU A 265 24.13 -5.14 -2.99
CA LEU A 265 24.81 -4.64 -4.17
C LEU A 265 23.78 -4.26 -5.28
N LEU A 266 22.84 -3.38 -4.92
CA LEU A 266 21.71 -3.03 -5.77
C LEU A 266 22.15 -2.31 -7.05
N ASP A 267 23.28 -1.60 -7.00
CA ASP A 267 23.94 -0.95 -8.14
C ASP A 267 24.41 -1.94 -9.23
N LEU A 268 24.67 -3.21 -8.84
CA LEU A 268 25.10 -4.26 -9.75
C LEU A 268 23.94 -5.09 -10.33
N ILE A 269 22.69 -4.73 -10.04
CA ILE A 269 21.54 -5.45 -10.60
C ILE A 269 21.27 -4.94 -12.02
N PRO A 270 21.18 -5.84 -13.01
CA PRO A 270 20.77 -5.45 -14.36
C PRO A 270 19.37 -4.83 -14.35
N GLY A 271 19.20 -3.75 -15.11
CA GLY A 271 17.95 -2.99 -15.13
C GLY A 271 17.92 -1.88 -14.10
N LYS A 272 16.80 -1.16 -14.03
CA LYS A 272 16.65 -0.04 -13.09
C LYS A 272 16.08 -0.53 -11.76
N VAL A 273 16.85 -0.35 -10.71
CA VAL A 273 16.42 -0.48 -9.32
C VAL A 273 16.42 0.89 -8.69
N LEU A 274 15.37 1.25 -7.98
CA LEU A 274 15.25 2.47 -7.21
C LEU A 274 14.96 2.14 -5.76
N LEU A 275 15.41 3.01 -4.88
CA LEU A 275 15.00 3.04 -3.48
C LEU A 275 13.96 4.14 -3.32
N CYS A 276 12.85 3.85 -2.66
CA CYS A 276 11.88 4.85 -2.23
C CYS A 276 12.00 4.98 -0.71
N ILE A 277 12.37 6.17 -0.25
CA ILE A 277 12.60 6.43 1.19
C ILE A 277 11.36 7.08 1.78
N GLY A 278 10.74 6.40 2.74
CA GLY A 278 9.51 6.86 3.39
C GLY A 278 9.67 8.19 4.12
N GLU A 279 10.77 8.39 4.81
CA GLU A 279 11.12 9.66 5.46
C GLU A 279 11.07 10.83 4.48
N ALA A 280 11.72 10.72 3.33
CA ALA A 280 11.71 11.74 2.30
C ALA A 280 10.33 11.87 1.63
N LEU A 281 9.62 10.75 1.41
CA LEU A 281 8.27 10.75 0.86
C LEU A 281 7.31 11.60 1.72
N HIS A 282 7.40 11.48 3.04
CA HIS A 282 6.51 12.18 3.95
C HIS A 282 6.93 13.64 4.22
N SER A 283 8.23 13.92 4.29
CA SER A 283 8.74 15.26 4.59
C SER A 283 8.88 16.16 3.36
N GLU A 284 9.32 15.60 2.23
CA GLU A 284 9.68 16.35 1.03
C GLU A 284 8.74 16.06 -0.16
N GLY A 285 7.97 14.98 -0.07
CA GLY A 285 7.02 14.56 -1.10
C GLY A 285 7.62 13.63 -2.15
N LEU A 286 6.77 13.21 -3.08
CA LEU A 286 7.08 12.16 -4.05
C LEU A 286 8.27 12.48 -4.97
N GLN A 287 8.49 13.75 -5.29
CA GLN A 287 9.56 14.20 -6.19
C GLN A 287 10.95 13.92 -5.63
N HIS A 288 11.10 13.89 -4.31
CA HIS A 288 12.35 13.74 -3.60
C HIS A 288 12.52 12.37 -2.92
N ALA A 289 11.51 11.49 -3.04
CA ALA A 289 11.48 10.21 -2.35
C ALA A 289 12.31 9.10 -3.03
N PHE A 290 12.72 9.29 -4.28
CA PHE A 290 13.40 8.24 -5.05
C PHE A 290 14.91 8.47 -5.13
N TYR A 291 15.64 7.38 -4.91
CA TYR A 291 17.10 7.36 -4.90
C TYR A 291 17.63 6.26 -5.81
N GLN A 292 18.71 6.55 -6.51
CA GLN A 292 19.47 5.57 -7.28
C GLN A 292 20.53 4.93 -6.39
N PRO A 293 20.61 3.59 -6.34
CA PRO A 293 21.75 2.92 -5.73
C PRO A 293 23.06 3.25 -6.49
N LEU A 294 24.13 3.50 -5.74
CA LEU A 294 25.48 3.70 -6.24
C LEU A 294 26.43 2.67 -5.61
N ALA A 295 27.65 2.58 -6.15
CA ALA A 295 28.70 1.74 -5.60
C ALA A 295 29.00 2.06 -4.12
N GLU A 296 29.60 1.11 -3.42
CA GLU A 296 30.02 1.24 -2.01
C GLU A 296 28.86 1.56 -1.02
N GLY A 297 27.65 1.17 -1.39
CA GLY A 297 26.47 1.39 -0.55
C GLY A 297 25.90 2.82 -0.58
N GLU A 298 26.53 3.74 -1.34
CA GLU A 298 26.02 5.10 -1.48
C GLU A 298 24.73 5.14 -2.30
N ILE A 299 23.97 6.23 -2.10
CA ILE A 299 22.71 6.48 -2.81
C ILE A 299 22.67 7.93 -3.28
N LYS A 300 22.02 8.16 -4.41
CA LYS A 300 21.84 9.50 -4.98
C LYS A 300 20.36 9.81 -5.17
N GLN A 301 19.89 10.89 -4.55
CA GLN A 301 18.53 11.38 -4.75
C GLN A 301 18.29 11.72 -6.23
N LEU A 302 17.16 11.30 -6.73
CA LEU A 302 16.69 11.59 -8.08
C LEU A 302 15.62 12.68 -8.01
N ASN A 303 15.89 13.84 -8.61
CA ASN A 303 14.86 14.85 -8.86
C ASN A 303 14.04 14.36 -10.07
N THR A 304 12.95 13.65 -9.80
CA THR A 304 12.15 13.07 -10.87
C THR A 304 11.07 14.04 -11.32
N THR A 305 11.16 14.50 -12.56
CA THR A 305 10.06 15.25 -13.20
C THR A 305 8.85 14.38 -13.52
N LEU A 306 8.97 13.06 -13.41
CA LEU A 306 7.90 12.09 -13.70
C LEU A 306 6.68 12.23 -12.78
N PHE A 307 6.83 12.84 -11.61
CA PHE A 307 5.78 13.00 -10.61
C PHE A 307 5.43 14.47 -10.35
N ILE A 308 5.80 15.39 -11.25
CA ILE A 308 5.46 16.81 -11.08
C ILE A 308 3.94 16.95 -11.21
N THR A 309 3.33 17.48 -10.18
CA THR A 309 1.98 18.01 -10.24
C THR A 309 2.05 19.41 -10.87
N ASN A 310 1.49 19.58 -12.05
CA ASN A 310 1.28 20.91 -12.63
C ASN A 310 0.31 21.74 -11.78
#